data_d4bccd1cb9adb14366b24f05e8f902ca
#
_entry.id   d4bccd1cb9adb14366b24f05e8f902ca
#
_cell.length_a   1.000
_cell.length_b   1.000
_cell.length_c   1.000
_cell.angle_alpha   90.00
_cell.angle_beta   90.00
_cell.angle_gamma   90.00
#
_symmetry.space_group_name_H-M   'P 1'
#
loop_
_entity.id
_entity.type
_entity.pdbx_description
1 polymer ?
#
loop_
_entity_poly.entity_id
_entity_poly.type
_entity_poly.pdbx_seq_one_letter_code
_entity_poly.pdbx_strand_id
1 'polypeptide(L)'
;GGWKSNIYLVDPSNKEWQKYLNERNDDVYVNFAFDGYQIDQLGRRSTLYNYNGIPVNLREGYASFIEATKQAHPDKSLVMNAVSRYGARQIGETGKVDFFYNEVWADEADFTNLKAILYENGVYGNYQLNTVFAAYMNYNKADNRGEFNTPGILLTDAVMFALGGSHLELGGDHML
;
A
#
# COMPACT_ATOMS: atom_id res chain seq x y z
N GLY A 1 -1.12 18.51 -11.96
CA GLY A 1 -2.55 18.65 -11.69
C GLY A 1 -2.78 18.70 -10.19
N GLY A 2 -3.47 19.75 -9.73
CA GLY A 2 -3.83 19.87 -8.33
C GLY A 2 -5.02 18.95 -7.99
N TRP A 3 -5.10 18.52 -6.75
CA TRP A 3 -6.25 17.82 -6.25
C TRP A 3 -7.50 18.73 -6.28
N LYS A 4 -8.67 18.14 -6.51
CA LYS A 4 -9.93 18.90 -6.54
C LYS A 4 -10.37 19.44 -5.17
N SER A 5 -9.78 18.92 -4.10
CA SER A 5 -10.03 19.32 -2.72
C SER A 5 -8.73 19.40 -1.93
N ASN A 6 -8.74 20.09 -0.81
CA ASN A 6 -7.61 20.10 0.11
C ASN A 6 -7.40 18.70 0.69
N ILE A 7 -6.14 18.27 0.75
CA ILE A 7 -5.72 17.07 1.46
C ILE A 7 -5.01 17.50 2.73
N TYR A 8 -5.46 16.97 3.86
CA TYR A 8 -4.84 17.20 5.15
C TYR A 8 -4.08 15.95 5.56
N LEU A 9 -2.79 16.14 5.88
CA LEU A 9 -1.99 15.06 6.44
C LEU A 9 -2.30 14.93 7.92
N VAL A 10 -2.49 13.72 8.37
CA VAL A 10 -2.69 13.39 9.77
C VAL A 10 -1.50 12.61 10.30
N ASP A 11 -1.26 12.72 11.60
CA ASP A 11 -0.25 11.91 12.27
C ASP A 11 -0.81 10.49 12.52
N PRO A 12 -0.29 9.45 11.83
CA PRO A 12 -0.81 8.10 11.97
C PRO A 12 -0.54 7.48 13.36
N SER A 13 0.36 8.05 14.15
CA SER A 13 0.63 7.63 15.52
C SER A 13 -0.33 8.24 16.54
N ASN A 14 -1.11 9.24 16.16
CA ASN A 14 -2.05 9.93 17.05
C ASN A 14 -3.20 8.99 17.46
N LYS A 15 -3.32 8.72 18.77
CA LYS A 15 -4.29 7.76 19.30
C LYS A 15 -5.75 8.21 19.14
N GLU A 16 -6.02 9.51 19.24
CA GLU A 16 -7.35 10.05 19.02
C GLU A 16 -7.77 9.93 17.54
N TRP A 17 -6.83 10.15 16.63
CA TRP A 17 -7.07 9.92 15.20
C TRP A 17 -7.32 8.44 14.90
N GLN A 18 -6.52 7.55 15.43
CA GLN A 18 -6.68 6.10 15.28
C GLN A 18 -8.07 5.66 15.78
N LYS A 19 -8.47 6.12 16.96
CA LYS A 19 -9.79 5.85 17.54
C LYS A 19 -10.90 6.37 16.64
N TYR A 20 -10.84 7.65 16.26
CA TYR A 20 -11.85 8.28 15.39
C TYR A 20 -12.04 7.51 14.08
N LEU A 21 -10.95 7.14 13.41
CA LEU A 21 -11.05 6.45 12.13
C LEU A 21 -11.61 5.03 12.29
N ASN A 22 -11.22 4.31 13.33
CA ASN A 22 -11.78 2.99 13.59
C ASN A 22 -13.29 3.04 13.92
N GLU A 23 -13.75 4.04 14.67
CA GLU A 23 -15.18 4.28 14.88
C GLU A 23 -15.93 4.63 13.57
N ARG A 24 -15.28 5.29 12.62
CA ARG A 24 -15.89 5.49 11.28
C ARG A 24 -15.92 4.21 10.46
N ASN A 25 -14.93 3.34 10.62
CA ASN A 25 -14.94 2.02 10.00
C ASN A 25 -16.06 1.12 10.57
N ASP A 26 -16.41 1.24 11.86
CA ASP A 26 -17.59 0.57 12.42
C ASP A 26 -18.86 0.91 11.63
N ASP A 27 -19.06 2.20 11.35
CA ASP A 27 -20.21 2.65 10.55
C ASP A 27 -20.21 2.04 9.14
N VAL A 28 -19.03 1.89 8.55
CA VAL A 28 -18.88 1.26 7.23
C VAL A 28 -19.24 -0.21 7.28
N TYR A 29 -18.69 -0.97 8.25
CA TYR A 29 -18.90 -2.41 8.36
C TYR A 29 -20.34 -2.79 8.74
N VAL A 30 -21.04 -1.91 9.45
CA VAL A 30 -22.48 -2.11 9.74
C VAL A 30 -23.36 -1.94 8.50
N ASN A 31 -22.99 -1.03 7.60
CA ASN A 31 -23.79 -0.68 6.44
C ASN A 31 -23.39 -1.41 5.15
N PHE A 32 -22.17 -1.95 5.07
CA PHE A 32 -21.63 -2.58 3.88
C PHE A 32 -20.90 -3.87 4.24
N ALA A 33 -21.09 -4.90 3.43
CA ALA A 33 -20.48 -6.22 3.59
C ALA A 33 -19.01 -6.25 3.11
N PHE A 34 -18.18 -5.32 3.59
CA PHE A 34 -16.75 -5.35 3.30
C PHE A 34 -16.01 -6.33 4.19
N ASP A 35 -15.07 -7.05 3.59
CA ASP A 35 -14.23 -8.04 4.28
C ASP A 35 -13.03 -7.42 4.98
N GLY A 36 -12.68 -6.19 4.63
CA GLY A 36 -11.49 -5.56 5.19
C GLY A 36 -11.28 -4.11 4.80
N TYR A 37 -10.10 -3.61 5.12
CA TYR A 37 -9.71 -2.23 4.92
C TYR A 37 -8.33 -2.13 4.27
N GLN A 38 -8.24 -1.37 3.19
CA GLN A 38 -6.97 -0.99 2.59
C GLN A 38 -6.57 0.41 3.09
N ILE A 39 -5.44 0.48 3.76
CA ILE A 39 -4.83 1.73 4.17
C ILE A 39 -3.90 2.20 3.06
N ASP A 40 -4.16 3.37 2.53
CA ASP A 40 -3.27 3.99 1.56
C ASP A 40 -2.42 5.09 2.21
N GLN A 41 -1.27 5.38 1.61
CA GLN A 41 -0.33 6.38 2.10
C GLN A 41 0.32 7.14 0.94
N LEU A 42 0.89 8.29 1.22
CA LEU A 42 1.50 9.16 0.21
C LEU A 42 3.00 8.90 -0.01
N GLY A 43 3.54 7.77 0.46
CA GLY A 43 4.97 7.45 0.36
C GLY A 43 5.86 8.35 1.23
N ARG A 44 7.14 8.37 0.88
CA ARG A 44 8.16 9.12 1.63
C ARG A 44 7.89 10.62 1.60
N ARG A 45 7.98 11.24 2.77
CA ARG A 45 7.90 12.70 2.96
C ARG A 45 9.17 13.22 3.64
N SER A 46 9.39 14.53 3.51
CA SER A 46 10.33 15.27 4.37
C SER A 46 9.88 15.20 5.83
N THR A 47 10.69 15.69 6.75
CA THR A 47 10.30 15.73 8.16
C THR A 47 8.96 16.42 8.32
N LEU A 48 8.02 15.71 8.92
CA LEU A 48 6.70 16.23 9.30
C LEU A 48 6.65 16.41 10.81
N TYR A 49 5.82 17.32 11.23
CA TYR A 49 5.62 17.64 12.65
C TYR A 49 4.15 17.47 13.01
N ASN A 50 3.89 16.94 14.20
CA ASN A 50 2.55 16.92 14.76
C ASN A 50 2.08 18.30 15.20
N TYR A 51 0.85 18.40 15.69
CA TYR A 51 0.27 19.68 16.16
C TYR A 51 1.12 20.39 17.22
N ASN A 52 1.87 19.65 18.04
CA ASN A 52 2.74 20.19 19.08
C ASN A 52 4.16 20.54 18.59
N GLY A 53 4.42 20.47 17.29
CA GLY A 53 5.73 20.73 16.70
C GLY A 53 6.76 19.63 16.94
N ILE A 54 6.33 18.42 17.32
CA ILE A 54 7.20 17.27 17.53
C ILE A 54 7.36 16.51 16.20
N PRO A 55 8.60 16.14 15.78
CA PRO A 55 8.82 15.35 14.59
C PRO A 55 8.07 14.00 14.66
N VAL A 56 7.39 13.64 13.57
CA VAL A 56 6.66 12.38 13.44
C VAL A 56 7.52 11.36 12.71
N ASN A 57 7.68 10.17 13.30
CA ASN A 57 8.21 9.00 12.59
C ASN A 57 7.06 8.28 11.89
N LEU A 58 6.84 8.58 10.62
CA LEU A 58 5.73 8.02 9.86
C LEU A 58 5.76 6.48 9.80
N ARG A 59 6.94 5.86 9.69
CA ARG A 59 7.04 4.40 9.59
C ARG A 59 6.54 3.71 10.86
N GLU A 60 6.97 4.20 12.01
CA GLU A 60 6.48 3.71 13.31
C GLU A 60 5.00 4.07 13.52
N GLY A 61 4.59 5.23 13.02
CA GLY A 61 3.18 5.65 13.01
C GLY A 61 2.30 4.68 12.22
N TYR A 62 2.77 4.19 11.07
CA TYR A 62 2.05 3.19 10.28
C TYR A 62 1.90 1.86 11.03
N ALA A 63 2.96 1.35 11.65
CA ALA A 63 2.87 0.15 12.49
C ALA A 63 1.84 0.33 13.61
N SER A 64 1.94 1.45 14.34
CA SER A 64 0.98 1.78 15.42
C SER A 64 -0.46 1.87 14.93
N PHE A 65 -0.68 2.42 13.72
CA PHE A 65 -2.01 2.52 13.13
C PHE A 65 -2.57 1.15 12.72
N ILE A 66 -1.75 0.30 12.09
CA ILE A 66 -2.09 -1.07 11.73
C ILE A 66 -2.50 -1.87 12.97
N GLU A 67 -1.71 -1.81 14.04
CA GLU A 67 -2.00 -2.49 15.29
C GLU A 67 -3.33 -2.03 15.89
N ALA A 68 -3.59 -0.72 15.95
CA ALA A 68 -4.82 -0.18 16.49
C ALA A 68 -6.04 -0.58 15.65
N THR A 69 -5.91 -0.58 14.30
CA THR A 69 -6.99 -0.99 13.40
C THR A 69 -7.29 -2.47 13.51
N LYS A 70 -6.27 -3.32 13.55
CA LYS A 70 -6.47 -4.77 13.70
C LYS A 70 -7.00 -5.14 15.09
N GLN A 71 -6.66 -4.38 16.12
CA GLN A 71 -7.24 -4.55 17.45
C GLN A 71 -8.73 -4.19 17.50
N ALA A 72 -9.13 -3.13 16.80
CA ALA A 72 -10.54 -2.71 16.71
C ALA A 72 -11.38 -3.72 15.92
N HIS A 73 -10.83 -4.26 14.84
CA HIS A 73 -11.54 -5.15 13.91
C HIS A 73 -10.71 -6.43 13.65
N PRO A 74 -10.61 -7.34 14.63
CA PRO A 74 -9.72 -8.51 14.55
C PRO A 74 -10.14 -9.53 13.48
N ASP A 75 -11.41 -9.56 13.13
CA ASP A 75 -12.02 -10.43 12.11
C ASP A 75 -11.94 -9.87 10.68
N LYS A 76 -11.53 -8.60 10.53
CA LYS A 76 -11.43 -7.95 9.23
C LYS A 76 -10.03 -8.06 8.65
N SER A 77 -9.96 -8.29 7.34
CA SER A 77 -8.72 -8.25 6.60
C SER A 77 -8.14 -6.84 6.57
N LEU A 78 -6.82 -6.75 6.63
CA LEU A 78 -6.10 -5.47 6.66
C LEU A 78 -4.90 -5.53 5.74
N VAL A 79 -4.76 -4.49 4.93
CA VAL A 79 -3.58 -4.29 4.09
C VAL A 79 -3.19 -2.81 4.11
N MET A 80 -1.90 -2.54 4.00
CA MET A 80 -1.39 -1.17 3.84
C MET A 80 -0.47 -1.09 2.63
N ASN A 81 -0.72 -0.10 1.78
CA ASN A 81 0.14 0.18 0.64
C ASN A 81 1.54 0.63 1.11
N ALA A 82 2.58 -0.04 0.64
CA ALA A 82 3.96 0.39 0.82
C ALA A 82 4.45 1.08 -0.46
N VAL A 83 4.00 2.32 -0.68
CA VAL A 83 4.36 3.13 -1.86
C VAL A 83 5.89 3.24 -1.97
N SER A 84 6.45 2.79 -3.10
CA SER A 84 7.91 2.75 -3.32
C SER A 84 8.66 2.17 -2.10
N ARG A 85 8.18 1.06 -1.56
CA ARG A 85 8.71 0.33 -0.38
C ARG A 85 8.69 1.13 0.94
N TYR A 86 8.11 2.34 0.95
CA TYR A 86 8.17 3.16 2.14
C TYR A 86 7.37 2.55 3.30
N GLY A 87 8.05 2.24 4.39
CA GLY A 87 7.46 1.63 5.57
C GLY A 87 7.21 0.12 5.47
N ALA A 88 7.55 -0.55 4.36
CA ALA A 88 7.30 -1.99 4.15
C ALA A 88 7.79 -2.86 5.32
N ARG A 89 8.97 -2.57 5.86
CA ARG A 89 9.51 -3.27 7.02
C ARG A 89 8.59 -3.16 8.23
N GLN A 90 8.26 -1.94 8.65
CA GLN A 90 7.39 -1.72 9.81
C GLN A 90 6.01 -2.32 9.62
N ILE A 91 5.45 -2.24 8.41
CA ILE A 91 4.17 -2.87 8.05
C ILE A 91 4.24 -4.39 8.27
N GLY A 92 5.24 -5.04 7.68
CA GLY A 92 5.40 -6.50 7.75
C GLY A 92 5.70 -7.01 9.16
N GLU A 93 6.59 -6.34 9.88
CA GLU A 93 6.99 -6.71 11.25
C GLU A 93 5.84 -6.63 12.26
N THR A 94 4.73 -5.94 11.97
CA THR A 94 3.52 -5.99 12.81
C THR A 94 2.91 -7.38 12.86
N GLY A 95 3.04 -8.17 11.79
CA GLY A 95 2.33 -9.46 11.63
C GLY A 95 0.80 -9.31 11.61
N LYS A 96 0.27 -8.13 11.27
CA LYS A 96 -1.17 -7.79 11.36
C LYS A 96 -1.81 -7.54 10.00
N VAL A 97 -1.02 -7.45 8.94
CA VAL A 97 -1.54 -7.35 7.57
C VAL A 97 -1.69 -8.74 6.96
N ASP A 98 -2.64 -8.92 6.06
CA ASP A 98 -2.95 -10.21 5.45
C ASP A 98 -2.02 -10.52 4.27
N PHE A 99 -1.49 -9.49 3.63
CA PHE A 99 -0.47 -9.58 2.58
C PHE A 99 0.26 -8.25 2.42
N PHE A 100 1.43 -8.26 1.77
CA PHE A 100 2.08 -7.03 1.33
C PHE A 100 1.41 -6.49 0.06
N TYR A 101 1.17 -5.20 0.04
CA TYR A 101 0.74 -4.48 -1.15
C TYR A 101 1.76 -3.42 -1.51
N ASN A 102 2.28 -3.46 -2.73
CA ASN A 102 3.27 -2.52 -3.21
C ASN A 102 2.79 -1.85 -4.50
N GLU A 103 2.73 -0.54 -4.46
CA GLU A 103 2.51 0.28 -5.64
C GLU A 103 3.88 0.63 -6.26
N VAL A 104 4.11 0.15 -7.49
CA VAL A 104 5.39 0.24 -8.19
C VAL A 104 5.27 1.25 -9.33
N TRP A 105 6.03 2.31 -9.23
CA TRP A 105 6.06 3.38 -10.21
C TRP A 105 7.35 3.41 -11.03
N ALA A 106 7.52 4.43 -11.87
CA ALA A 106 8.61 4.55 -12.83
C ALA A 106 10.02 4.60 -12.22
N ASP A 107 10.15 4.92 -10.95
CA ASP A 107 11.41 4.88 -10.20
C ASP A 107 11.86 3.44 -9.86
N GLU A 108 10.96 2.46 -10.00
CA GLU A 108 11.21 1.04 -9.83
C GLU A 108 10.87 0.25 -11.12
N ALA A 109 11.27 0.79 -12.26
CA ALA A 109 10.76 0.42 -13.60
C ALA A 109 11.35 -0.85 -14.21
N ASP A 110 12.10 -1.66 -13.49
CA ASP A 110 12.63 -2.91 -14.01
C ASP A 110 12.24 -4.14 -13.18
N PHE A 111 12.31 -5.31 -13.80
CA PHE A 111 11.92 -6.57 -13.16
C PHE A 111 12.85 -6.99 -12.02
N THR A 112 14.07 -6.45 -11.95
CA THR A 112 14.98 -6.72 -10.82
C THR A 112 14.50 -6.02 -9.56
N ASN A 113 13.83 -4.88 -9.69
CA ASN A 113 13.17 -4.21 -8.58
C ASN A 113 12.02 -5.05 -8.03
N LEU A 114 11.19 -5.67 -8.87
CA LEU A 114 10.11 -6.58 -8.42
C LEU A 114 10.67 -7.74 -7.61
N LYS A 115 11.77 -8.34 -8.07
CA LYS A 115 12.47 -9.40 -7.34
C LYS A 115 13.00 -8.91 -5.99
N ALA A 116 13.56 -7.71 -5.93
CA ALA A 116 14.07 -7.12 -4.70
C ALA A 116 12.94 -6.85 -3.70
N ILE A 117 11.80 -6.32 -4.15
CA ILE A 117 10.62 -6.09 -3.32
C ILE A 117 10.12 -7.41 -2.71
N LEU A 118 9.97 -8.45 -3.53
CA LEU A 118 9.55 -9.78 -3.07
C LEU A 118 10.48 -10.34 -1.99
N TYR A 119 11.78 -10.24 -2.21
CA TYR A 119 12.76 -10.70 -1.23
C TYR A 119 12.68 -9.91 0.08
N GLU A 120 12.63 -8.58 0.02
CA GLU A 120 12.51 -7.71 1.19
C GLU A 120 11.23 -7.98 1.97
N ASN A 121 10.09 -8.07 1.29
CA ASN A 121 8.81 -8.39 1.89
C ASN A 121 8.83 -9.79 2.54
N GLY A 122 9.45 -10.77 1.88
CA GLY A 122 9.66 -12.10 2.45
C GLY A 122 10.37 -12.02 3.80
N VAL A 123 11.48 -11.27 3.85
CA VAL A 123 12.23 -11.08 5.10
C VAL A 123 11.38 -10.37 6.16
N TYR A 124 10.68 -9.28 5.80
CA TYR A 124 9.91 -8.48 6.75
C TYR A 124 8.66 -9.21 7.27
N GLY A 125 8.05 -10.06 6.45
CA GLY A 125 6.90 -10.88 6.82
C GLY A 125 7.27 -12.30 7.28
N ASN A 126 8.57 -12.58 7.52
CA ASN A 126 9.06 -13.90 7.90
C ASN A 126 8.59 -15.02 6.94
N TYR A 127 8.48 -14.70 5.64
CA TYR A 127 8.01 -15.58 4.57
C TYR A 127 6.62 -16.18 4.80
N GLN A 128 5.78 -15.51 5.58
CA GLN A 128 4.40 -15.94 5.87
C GLN A 128 3.36 -15.17 5.05
N LEU A 129 3.75 -14.07 4.41
CA LEU A 129 2.85 -13.18 3.70
C LEU A 129 3.17 -13.19 2.20
N ASN A 130 2.12 -13.22 1.39
CA ASN A 130 2.24 -13.00 -0.05
C ASN A 130 2.49 -11.52 -0.35
N THR A 131 3.00 -11.24 -1.55
CA THR A 131 3.15 -9.88 -2.08
C THR A 131 2.25 -9.70 -3.29
N VAL A 132 1.45 -8.64 -3.25
CA VAL A 132 0.61 -8.19 -4.34
C VAL A 132 1.16 -6.87 -4.87
N PHE A 133 1.31 -6.75 -6.17
CA PHE A 133 1.79 -5.56 -6.83
C PHE A 133 0.68 -4.85 -7.60
N ALA A 134 0.57 -3.54 -7.44
CA ALA A 134 0.00 -2.65 -8.44
C ALA A 134 1.18 -2.06 -9.24
N ALA A 135 1.49 -2.66 -10.39
CA ALA A 135 2.72 -2.35 -11.11
C ALA A 135 2.47 -1.36 -12.25
N TYR A 136 2.69 -0.09 -11.98
CA TYR A 136 2.58 1.00 -12.96
C TYR A 136 3.88 1.30 -13.70
N MET A 137 4.85 0.40 -13.61
CA MET A 137 6.10 0.52 -14.34
C MET A 137 5.85 0.50 -15.85
N ASN A 138 6.56 1.39 -16.56
CA ASN A 138 6.42 1.58 -18.00
C ASN A 138 5.03 2.09 -18.48
N TYR A 139 4.15 2.49 -17.58
CA TYR A 139 2.85 3.07 -17.92
C TYR A 139 2.95 4.21 -18.97
N ASN A 140 3.95 5.07 -18.83
CA ASN A 140 4.20 6.20 -19.74
C ASN A 140 4.86 5.81 -21.06
N LYS A 141 5.20 4.54 -21.26
CA LYS A 141 5.79 4.00 -22.51
C LYS A 141 4.78 3.20 -23.34
N ALA A 142 3.54 3.07 -22.88
CA ALA A 142 2.48 2.43 -23.62
C ALA A 142 2.07 3.27 -24.84
N ASP A 143 1.54 2.61 -25.87
CA ASP A 143 1.18 3.25 -27.13
C ASP A 143 0.10 4.33 -26.96
N ASN A 144 0.41 5.54 -27.38
CA ASN A 144 -0.49 6.65 -27.69
C ASN A 144 -1.33 7.30 -26.58
N ARG A 145 -1.54 6.73 -25.39
CA ARG A 145 -2.48 7.30 -24.39
C ARG A 145 -2.10 7.11 -22.92
N GLY A 146 -0.91 6.63 -22.60
CA GLY A 146 -0.58 6.24 -21.24
C GLY A 146 -1.35 4.99 -20.78
N GLU A 147 -1.69 4.12 -21.71
CA GLU A 147 -2.33 2.82 -21.49
C GLU A 147 -1.24 1.73 -21.45
N PHE A 148 -1.49 0.67 -20.69
CA PHE A 148 -0.65 -0.52 -20.76
C PHE A 148 -0.90 -1.26 -22.07
N ASN A 149 0.15 -1.84 -22.65
CA ASN A 149 -0.03 -2.74 -23.78
C ASN A 149 -0.10 -4.21 -23.31
N THR A 150 -0.93 -5.01 -23.97
CA THR A 150 -1.15 -6.42 -23.61
C THR A 150 0.14 -7.23 -23.50
N PRO A 151 1.12 -7.17 -24.41
CA PRO A 151 2.37 -7.90 -24.24
C PRO A 151 3.17 -7.49 -22.98
N GLY A 152 3.13 -6.21 -22.64
CA GLY A 152 3.79 -5.69 -21.43
C GLY A 152 3.14 -6.22 -20.16
N ILE A 153 1.80 -6.24 -20.09
CA ILE A 153 1.05 -6.83 -18.97
C ILE A 153 1.38 -8.31 -18.84
N LEU A 154 1.24 -9.08 -19.90
CA LEU A 154 1.50 -10.53 -19.87
C LEU A 154 2.94 -10.87 -19.46
N LEU A 155 3.92 -10.07 -19.90
CA LEU A 155 5.30 -10.25 -19.48
C LEU A 155 5.47 -9.95 -17.99
N THR A 156 4.87 -8.88 -17.50
CA THR A 156 4.91 -8.49 -16.09
C THR A 156 4.27 -9.56 -15.22
N ASP A 157 3.09 -10.07 -15.60
CA ASP A 157 2.41 -11.17 -14.93
C ASP A 157 3.27 -12.42 -14.86
N ALA A 158 3.86 -12.80 -16.00
CA ALA A 158 4.72 -13.97 -16.07
C ALA A 158 5.95 -13.85 -15.16
N VAL A 159 6.56 -12.66 -15.09
CA VAL A 159 7.69 -12.40 -14.20
C VAL A 159 7.26 -12.44 -12.74
N MET A 160 6.15 -11.78 -12.38
CA MET A 160 5.65 -11.79 -11.00
C MET A 160 5.28 -13.20 -10.56
N PHE A 161 4.58 -13.94 -11.40
CA PHE A 161 4.22 -15.33 -11.13
C PHE A 161 5.46 -16.22 -10.93
N ALA A 162 6.46 -16.09 -11.81
CA ALA A 162 7.71 -16.84 -11.72
C ALA A 162 8.51 -16.50 -10.44
N LEU A 163 8.36 -15.31 -9.92
CA LEU A 163 9.00 -14.85 -8.68
C LEU A 163 8.17 -15.12 -7.42
N GLY A 164 6.94 -15.65 -7.56
CA GLY A 164 6.05 -15.95 -6.43
C GLY A 164 5.25 -14.75 -5.93
N GLY A 165 5.10 -13.71 -6.72
CA GLY A 165 4.23 -12.56 -6.44
C GLY A 165 2.88 -12.67 -7.16
N SER A 166 1.97 -11.76 -6.82
CA SER A 166 0.68 -11.61 -7.49
C SER A 166 0.56 -10.19 -8.06
N HIS A 167 -0.11 -10.07 -9.19
CA HIS A 167 -0.38 -8.77 -9.81
C HIS A 167 -1.82 -8.36 -9.56
N LEU A 168 -2.03 -7.11 -9.19
CA LEU A 168 -3.33 -6.47 -9.18
C LEU A 168 -3.39 -5.53 -10.39
N GLU A 169 -4.19 -5.90 -11.36
CA GLU A 169 -4.48 -5.05 -12.50
C GLU A 169 -5.62 -4.10 -12.14
N LEU A 170 -5.33 -2.81 -12.20
CA LEU A 170 -6.33 -1.75 -12.03
C LEU A 170 -6.55 -1.13 -13.39
N GLY A 171 -7.69 -1.42 -13.99
CA GLY A 171 -8.08 -0.86 -15.28
C GLY A 171 -9.40 -0.10 -15.18
N GLY A 172 -9.49 1.03 -15.86
CA GLY A 172 -10.76 1.60 -16.29
C GLY A 172 -11.08 1.13 -17.70
N ASP A 173 -12.28 1.44 -18.21
CA ASP A 173 -12.80 0.98 -19.51
C ASP A 173 -11.89 1.20 -20.74
N HIS A 174 -10.76 1.86 -20.57
CA HIS A 174 -9.80 2.19 -21.63
C HIS A 174 -8.35 1.92 -21.24
N MET A 175 -8.07 1.18 -20.17
CA MET A 175 -6.72 0.97 -19.65
C MET A 175 -6.24 -0.49 -19.79
N LEU A 176 -7.14 -1.39 -20.22
CA LEU A 176 -6.87 -2.80 -20.51
C LEU A 176 -7.31 -3.15 -21.92
#